data_bb0b44293b05d162819604dbe71f9601
#
_entry.id   bb0b44293b05d162819604dbe71f9601
#
_cell.length_a   1.000
_cell.length_b   1.000
_cell.length_c   1.000
_cell.angle_alpha   90.00
_cell.angle_beta   90.00
_cell.angle_gamma   90.00
#
_symmetry.space_group_name_H-M   'P 1'
#
loop_
_entity.id
_entity.type
_entity.pdbx_description
1 polymer ?
#
loop_
_entity_poly.entity_id
_entity_poly.type
_entity_poly.pdbx_seq_one_letter_code
_entity_poly.pdbx_strand_id
1 'polypeptide(L)'
;MKWTDDDNFMRGAVPMTKAEVRILTVAALELVPGQRFLDIGAGTGSISVAAAASGCTVDACECHPEALGLIVENAKAFDVSIDILAGKAPDVLSETAYDRIFIGGSKGRLDDILGYCHGHLTSGGIVCGNFVTPANAVRFREFLKARGYLWTFRYIAVSREDRFGMLRAENGVFMVKGQKP
;
A
#
# COMPACT_ATOMS: atom_id res chain seq x y z
N MET A 1 8.42 0.59 -14.72
CA MET A 1 8.11 1.59 -13.66
C MET A 1 9.14 2.72 -13.72
N LYS A 2 8.72 3.99 -13.61
CA LYS A 2 9.61 5.17 -13.57
C LYS A 2 9.86 5.54 -12.11
N TRP A 3 11.09 5.92 -11.77
CA TRP A 3 11.39 6.55 -10.47
C TRP A 3 10.60 7.85 -10.33
N THR A 4 9.94 8.03 -9.19
CA THR A 4 9.19 9.25 -8.85
C THR A 4 9.64 9.69 -7.46
N ASP A 5 10.23 10.87 -7.36
CA ASP A 5 10.71 11.43 -6.10
C ASP A 5 9.55 11.80 -5.17
N ASP A 6 9.84 11.79 -3.87
CA ASP A 6 8.87 12.13 -2.84
C ASP A 6 8.36 13.57 -2.96
N ASP A 7 9.19 14.49 -3.47
CA ASP A 7 8.86 15.90 -3.64
C ASP A 7 7.85 16.16 -4.78
N ASN A 8 7.57 15.16 -5.62
CA ASN A 8 6.52 15.24 -6.63
C ASN A 8 5.12 15.02 -6.03
N PHE A 9 5.02 14.60 -4.76
CA PHE A 9 3.74 14.37 -4.09
C PHE A 9 3.42 15.47 -3.09
N MET A 10 2.16 15.88 -3.07
CA MET A 10 1.60 16.67 -1.98
C MET A 10 1.39 15.76 -0.76
N ARG A 11 1.92 16.13 0.41
CA ARG A 11 1.93 15.24 1.58
C ARG A 11 1.45 15.86 2.88
N GLY A 12 1.48 17.18 3.03
CA GLY A 12 1.09 17.85 4.28
C GLY A 12 1.77 17.24 5.51
N ALA A 13 1.01 17.01 6.56
CA ALA A 13 1.44 16.30 7.77
C ALA A 13 1.20 14.77 7.71
N VAL A 14 0.60 14.26 6.63
CA VAL A 14 0.25 12.85 6.49
C VAL A 14 1.50 12.03 6.16
N PRO A 15 1.75 10.91 6.88
CA PRO A 15 2.84 10.00 6.54
C PRO A 15 2.71 9.47 5.11
N MET A 16 3.82 9.44 4.38
CA MET A 16 3.87 8.95 3.00
C MET A 16 4.90 7.82 2.88
N THR A 17 4.57 6.81 2.10
CA THR A 17 5.51 5.75 1.71
C THR A 17 6.64 6.35 0.86
N LYS A 18 7.87 6.27 1.37
CA LYS A 18 9.06 6.83 0.72
C LYS A 18 9.36 6.15 -0.61
N ALA A 19 10.06 6.87 -1.51
CA ALA A 19 10.29 6.44 -2.88
C ALA A 19 10.85 5.01 -2.99
N GLU A 20 11.87 4.66 -2.20
CA GLU A 20 12.50 3.35 -2.24
C GLU A 20 11.51 2.25 -1.81
N VAL A 21 10.78 2.48 -0.72
CA VAL A 21 9.76 1.53 -0.23
C VAL A 21 8.60 1.43 -1.21
N ARG A 22 8.16 2.55 -1.79
CA ARG A 22 7.09 2.61 -2.80
C ARG A 22 7.45 1.77 -4.03
N ILE A 23 8.66 1.95 -4.58
CA ILE A 23 9.14 1.21 -5.75
C ILE A 23 9.18 -0.30 -5.46
N LEU A 24 9.75 -0.69 -4.32
CA LEU A 24 9.82 -2.10 -3.94
C LEU A 24 8.42 -2.70 -3.70
N THR A 25 7.49 -1.92 -3.13
CA THR A 25 6.10 -2.33 -2.91
C THR A 25 5.37 -2.55 -4.25
N VAL A 26 5.47 -1.59 -5.16
CA VAL A 26 4.83 -1.68 -6.50
C VAL A 26 5.43 -2.84 -7.30
N ALA A 27 6.76 -3.06 -7.22
CA ALA A 27 7.40 -4.21 -7.83
C ALA A 27 6.92 -5.54 -7.24
N ALA A 28 6.73 -5.60 -5.90
CA ALA A 28 6.23 -6.79 -5.22
C ALA A 28 4.76 -7.11 -5.56
N LEU A 29 3.96 -6.09 -5.87
CA LEU A 29 2.57 -6.23 -6.29
C LEU A 29 2.42 -6.76 -7.72
N GLU A 30 3.47 -6.71 -8.55
CA GLU A 30 3.44 -7.23 -9.94
C GLU A 30 2.25 -6.67 -10.73
N LEU A 31 2.10 -5.34 -10.70
CA LEU A 31 0.98 -4.65 -11.33
C LEU A 31 1.05 -4.74 -12.85
N VAL A 32 -0.07 -5.06 -13.49
CA VAL A 32 -0.24 -5.05 -14.94
C VAL A 32 -1.51 -4.30 -15.33
N PRO A 33 -1.56 -3.67 -16.52
CA PRO A 33 -2.74 -2.94 -16.97
C PRO A 33 -4.01 -3.81 -16.97
N GLY A 34 -5.13 -3.19 -16.59
CA GLY A 34 -6.44 -3.83 -16.54
C GLY A 34 -6.76 -4.55 -15.22
N GLN A 35 -5.81 -4.68 -14.30
CA GLN A 35 -6.06 -5.25 -12.97
C GLN A 35 -6.86 -4.29 -12.08
N ARG A 36 -7.65 -4.86 -11.17
CA ARG A 36 -8.28 -4.13 -10.06
C ARG A 36 -7.37 -4.14 -8.84
N PHE A 37 -7.11 -2.97 -8.33
CA PHE A 37 -6.22 -2.74 -7.19
C PHE A 37 -6.95 -2.03 -6.05
N LEU A 38 -6.78 -2.53 -4.83
CA LEU A 38 -7.27 -1.91 -3.60
C LEU A 38 -6.09 -1.43 -2.75
N ASP A 39 -6.11 -0.15 -2.37
CA ASP A 39 -5.17 0.47 -1.43
C ASP A 39 -5.87 0.73 -0.09
N ILE A 40 -5.52 -0.01 0.96
CA ILE A 40 -6.10 0.13 2.30
C ILE A 40 -5.19 0.97 3.20
N GLY A 41 -5.71 2.12 3.65
CA GLY A 41 -4.92 3.12 4.38
C GLY A 41 -3.99 3.88 3.44
N ALA A 42 -4.58 4.42 2.38
CA ALA A 42 -3.86 5.00 1.25
C ALA A 42 -3.00 6.24 1.61
N GLY A 43 -3.32 6.94 2.72
CA GLY A 43 -2.58 8.11 3.15
C GLY A 43 -2.56 9.21 2.08
N THR A 44 -1.38 9.57 1.58
CA THR A 44 -1.24 10.54 0.48
C THR A 44 -1.65 9.99 -0.90
N GLY A 45 -1.98 8.69 -1.00
CA GLY A 45 -2.29 8.03 -2.27
C GLY A 45 -1.08 7.68 -3.13
N SER A 46 0.14 7.74 -2.61
CA SER A 46 1.34 7.56 -3.44
C SER A 46 1.46 6.15 -4.07
N ILE A 47 0.97 5.11 -3.40
CA ILE A 47 0.87 3.74 -3.96
C ILE A 47 -0.30 3.66 -4.95
N SER A 48 -1.46 4.26 -4.62
CA SER A 48 -2.63 4.33 -5.49
C SER A 48 -2.30 5.00 -6.82
N VAL A 49 -1.59 6.15 -6.79
CA VAL A 49 -1.10 6.85 -8.00
C VAL A 49 -0.19 5.96 -8.83
N ALA A 50 0.76 5.27 -8.21
CA ALA A 50 1.66 4.37 -8.91
C ALA A 50 0.92 3.19 -9.56
N ALA A 51 -0.12 2.66 -8.90
CA ALA A 51 -0.96 1.59 -9.45
C ALA A 51 -1.81 2.09 -10.62
N ALA A 52 -2.46 3.26 -10.49
CA ALA A 52 -3.23 3.85 -11.57
C ALA A 52 -2.36 4.20 -12.78
N ALA A 53 -1.17 4.77 -12.57
CA ALA A 53 -0.18 5.03 -13.63
C ALA A 53 0.35 3.75 -14.30
N SER A 54 0.19 2.59 -13.66
CA SER A 54 0.49 1.27 -14.24
C SER A 54 -0.70 0.68 -15.02
N GLY A 55 -1.80 1.42 -15.15
CA GLY A 55 -3.01 1.03 -15.89
C GLY A 55 -4.00 0.17 -15.09
N CYS A 56 -3.91 0.16 -13.76
CA CYS A 56 -4.88 -0.50 -12.89
C CYS A 56 -6.13 0.39 -12.67
N THR A 57 -7.29 -0.24 -12.46
CA THR A 57 -8.45 0.39 -11.84
C THR A 57 -8.23 0.38 -10.32
N VAL A 58 -8.26 1.55 -9.69
CA VAL A 58 -7.82 1.74 -8.31
C VAL A 58 -8.95 2.18 -7.40
N ASP A 59 -9.19 1.43 -6.34
CA ASP A 59 -10.00 1.83 -5.18
C ASP A 59 -9.04 2.16 -4.01
N ALA A 60 -9.13 3.37 -3.45
CA ALA A 60 -8.30 3.83 -2.34
C ALA A 60 -9.15 4.09 -1.09
N CYS A 61 -8.95 3.28 -0.05
CA CYS A 61 -9.64 3.43 1.23
C CYS A 61 -8.80 4.26 2.20
N GLU A 62 -9.39 5.36 2.70
CA GLU A 62 -8.75 6.21 3.70
C GLU A 62 -9.81 6.86 4.61
N CYS A 63 -9.47 7.05 5.88
CA CYS A 63 -10.40 7.60 6.87
C CYS A 63 -10.01 9.00 7.39
N HIS A 64 -8.79 9.47 7.10
CA HIS A 64 -8.31 10.76 7.59
C HIS A 64 -8.70 11.88 6.61
N PRO A 65 -9.44 12.93 7.04
CA PRO A 65 -9.93 13.97 6.12
C PRO A 65 -8.84 14.68 5.32
N GLU A 66 -7.71 15.03 5.94
CA GLU A 66 -6.58 15.65 5.22
C GLU A 66 -6.01 14.71 4.14
N ALA A 67 -5.87 13.42 4.45
CA ALA A 67 -5.36 12.43 3.51
C ALA A 67 -6.29 12.24 2.30
N LEU A 68 -7.61 12.27 2.49
CA LEU A 68 -8.58 12.23 1.39
C LEU A 68 -8.35 13.37 0.40
N GLY A 69 -8.12 14.59 0.88
CA GLY A 69 -7.78 15.75 0.04
C GLY A 69 -6.48 15.54 -0.74
N LEU A 70 -5.45 15.00 -0.06
CA LEU A 70 -4.15 14.73 -0.69
C LEU A 70 -4.23 13.65 -1.79
N ILE A 71 -5.07 12.62 -1.62
CA ILE A 71 -5.31 11.62 -2.68
C ILE A 71 -5.86 12.30 -3.94
N VAL A 72 -6.85 13.18 -3.80
CA VAL A 72 -7.45 13.93 -4.93
C VAL A 72 -6.41 14.79 -5.63
N GLU A 73 -5.64 15.57 -4.85
CA GLU A 73 -4.63 16.47 -5.38
C GLU A 73 -3.51 15.72 -6.11
N ASN A 74 -3.03 14.63 -5.51
CA ASN A 74 -2.00 13.79 -6.12
C ASN A 74 -2.53 13.06 -7.37
N ALA A 75 -3.74 12.51 -7.36
CA ALA A 75 -4.34 11.91 -8.54
C ALA A 75 -4.41 12.91 -9.70
N LYS A 76 -4.84 14.15 -9.43
CA LYS A 76 -4.88 15.23 -10.41
C LYS A 76 -3.48 15.61 -10.92
N ALA A 77 -2.50 15.75 -10.02
CA ALA A 77 -1.13 16.12 -10.38
C ALA A 77 -0.44 15.09 -11.29
N PHE A 78 -0.82 13.81 -11.16
CA PHE A 78 -0.28 12.70 -11.95
C PHE A 78 -1.17 12.31 -13.14
N ASP A 79 -2.28 13.02 -13.35
CA ASP A 79 -3.25 12.75 -14.43
C ASP A 79 -3.77 11.30 -14.41
N VAL A 80 -4.17 10.83 -13.22
CA VAL A 80 -4.71 9.48 -13.01
C VAL A 80 -6.08 9.55 -12.31
N SER A 81 -6.89 8.48 -12.50
CA SER A 81 -8.18 8.31 -11.83
C SER A 81 -8.06 7.32 -10.69
N ILE A 82 -8.62 7.66 -9.52
CA ILE A 82 -8.66 6.84 -8.31
C ILE A 82 -10.05 6.98 -7.69
N ASP A 83 -10.73 5.87 -7.44
CA ASP A 83 -12.00 5.83 -6.72
C ASP A 83 -11.72 5.84 -5.21
N ILE A 84 -12.26 6.84 -4.49
CA ILE A 84 -11.97 7.05 -3.08
C ILE A 84 -13.10 6.50 -2.21
N LEU A 85 -12.75 5.55 -1.35
CA LEU A 85 -13.62 4.96 -0.34
C LEU A 85 -13.33 5.64 1.01
N ALA A 86 -14.09 6.70 1.32
CA ALA A 86 -13.89 7.50 2.52
C ALA A 86 -14.44 6.80 3.76
N GLY A 87 -13.55 6.34 4.65
CA GLY A 87 -13.92 5.69 5.90
C GLY A 87 -12.92 4.64 6.37
N LYS A 88 -13.33 3.85 7.37
CA LYS A 88 -12.47 2.82 7.98
C LYS A 88 -12.67 1.47 7.30
N ALA A 89 -11.58 0.84 6.88
CA ALA A 89 -11.59 -0.56 6.44
C ALA A 89 -11.83 -1.52 7.63
N PRO A 90 -12.58 -2.63 7.40
CA PRO A 90 -13.21 -3.01 6.15
C PRO A 90 -14.62 -2.42 5.93
N ASP A 91 -15.16 -1.59 6.85
CA ASP A 91 -16.58 -1.21 6.91
C ASP A 91 -17.09 -0.48 5.64
N VAL A 92 -16.21 0.22 4.92
CA VAL A 92 -16.55 0.98 3.69
C VAL A 92 -16.11 0.26 2.41
N LEU A 93 -15.51 -0.92 2.53
CA LEU A 93 -15.06 -1.68 1.38
C LEU A 93 -16.24 -2.40 0.73
N SER A 94 -16.20 -2.50 -0.60
CA SER A 94 -17.25 -3.16 -1.39
C SER A 94 -17.06 -4.67 -1.48
N GLU A 95 -18.07 -5.39 -2.00
CA GLU A 95 -17.99 -6.82 -2.30
C GLU A 95 -17.21 -7.14 -3.61
N THR A 96 -16.42 -6.17 -4.07
CA THR A 96 -15.64 -6.30 -5.30
C THR A 96 -14.47 -7.26 -5.10
N ALA A 97 -14.19 -8.10 -6.10
CA ALA A 97 -12.98 -8.90 -6.15
C ALA A 97 -11.81 -8.07 -6.72
N TYR A 98 -10.63 -8.26 -6.13
CA TYR A 98 -9.40 -7.55 -6.51
C TYR A 98 -8.30 -8.52 -6.92
N ASP A 99 -7.49 -8.12 -7.91
CA ASP A 99 -6.32 -8.86 -8.32
C ASP A 99 -5.12 -8.54 -7.42
N ARG A 100 -5.09 -7.33 -6.91
CA ARG A 100 -4.01 -6.81 -6.08
C ARG A 100 -4.56 -6.00 -4.92
N ILE A 101 -4.05 -6.25 -3.72
CA ILE A 101 -4.42 -5.49 -2.51
C ILE A 101 -3.14 -5.03 -1.81
N PHE A 102 -3.11 -3.76 -1.43
CA PHE A 102 -2.05 -3.22 -0.58
C PHE A 102 -2.63 -2.78 0.77
N ILE A 103 -1.89 -3.03 1.84
CA ILE A 103 -2.22 -2.62 3.21
C ILE A 103 -1.13 -1.66 3.71
N GLY A 104 -1.40 -0.36 3.66
CA GLY A 104 -0.53 0.72 4.16
C GLY A 104 -0.83 1.10 5.60
N GLY A 105 -2.07 0.88 6.07
CA GLY A 105 -2.48 1.17 7.44
C GLY A 105 -3.72 0.37 7.86
N SER A 106 -3.81 0.00 9.13
CA SER A 106 -4.92 -0.85 9.63
C SER A 106 -5.71 -0.23 10.78
N LYS A 107 -5.22 0.85 11.41
CA LYS A 107 -5.86 1.50 12.56
C LYS A 107 -6.31 0.51 13.66
N GLY A 108 -5.50 -0.52 13.91
CA GLY A 108 -5.78 -1.57 14.91
C GLY A 108 -6.70 -2.70 14.44
N ARG A 109 -7.20 -2.68 13.21
CA ARG A 109 -8.16 -3.66 12.68
C ARG A 109 -7.53 -4.64 11.68
N LEU A 110 -6.24 -4.97 11.87
CA LEU A 110 -5.51 -5.79 10.90
C LEU A 110 -6.18 -7.13 10.62
N ASP A 111 -6.71 -7.82 11.63
CA ASP A 111 -7.33 -9.15 11.41
C ASP A 111 -8.62 -9.08 10.60
N ASP A 112 -9.46 -8.07 10.85
CA ASP A 112 -10.69 -7.86 10.08
C ASP A 112 -10.34 -7.57 8.61
N ILE A 113 -9.34 -6.69 8.40
CA ILE A 113 -8.82 -6.34 7.06
C ILE A 113 -8.25 -7.58 6.35
N LEU A 114 -7.48 -8.41 7.05
CA LEU A 114 -6.92 -9.63 6.47
C LEU A 114 -8.01 -10.64 6.10
N GLY A 115 -9.05 -10.75 6.92
CA GLY A 115 -10.24 -11.56 6.62
C GLY A 115 -10.93 -11.11 5.34
N TYR A 116 -11.17 -9.78 5.23
CA TYR A 116 -11.73 -9.18 4.03
C TYR A 116 -10.84 -9.45 2.80
N CYS A 117 -9.53 -9.16 2.90
CA CYS A 117 -8.59 -9.38 1.80
C CYS A 117 -8.61 -10.83 1.31
N HIS A 118 -8.68 -11.80 2.22
CA HIS A 118 -8.74 -13.21 1.83
C HIS A 118 -10.02 -13.55 1.06
N GLY A 119 -11.16 -12.99 1.47
CA GLY A 119 -12.44 -13.20 0.80
C GLY A 119 -12.52 -12.57 -0.59
N HIS A 120 -11.88 -11.40 -0.76
CA HIS A 120 -12.03 -10.56 -1.97
C HIS A 120 -10.81 -10.56 -2.89
N LEU A 121 -9.73 -11.24 -2.54
CA LEU A 121 -8.58 -11.43 -3.43
C LEU A 121 -8.86 -12.60 -4.37
N THR A 122 -8.66 -12.40 -5.67
CA THR A 122 -8.79 -13.44 -6.70
C THR A 122 -7.78 -14.58 -6.48
N SER A 123 -8.06 -15.80 -7.00
CA SER A 123 -7.04 -16.87 -7.06
C SER A 123 -5.83 -16.41 -7.87
N GLY A 124 -4.62 -16.68 -7.39
CA GLY A 124 -3.37 -16.14 -7.96
C GLY A 124 -3.14 -14.66 -7.66
N GLY A 125 -4.09 -13.97 -7.02
CA GLY A 125 -3.97 -12.57 -6.64
C GLY A 125 -2.89 -12.34 -5.58
N ILE A 126 -2.42 -11.09 -5.48
CA ILE A 126 -1.33 -10.71 -4.56
C ILE A 126 -1.85 -9.69 -3.54
N VAL A 127 -1.59 -9.97 -2.25
CA VAL A 127 -1.71 -9.00 -1.16
C VAL A 127 -0.33 -8.65 -0.62
N CYS A 128 -0.07 -7.35 -0.44
CA CYS A 128 1.18 -6.84 0.13
C CYS A 128 0.87 -5.86 1.26
N GLY A 129 1.65 -5.87 2.32
CA GLY A 129 1.50 -4.92 3.41
C GLY A 129 2.84 -4.40 3.89
N ASN A 130 2.88 -3.11 4.24
CA ASN A 130 4.03 -2.44 4.82
C ASN A 130 3.76 -2.07 6.28
N PHE A 131 4.64 -2.49 7.16
CA PHE A 131 4.49 -2.32 8.61
C PHE A 131 5.76 -1.72 9.22
N VAL A 132 5.57 -0.75 10.11
CA VAL A 132 6.66 -0.18 10.93
C VAL A 132 6.89 -0.98 12.21
N THR A 133 5.93 -1.82 12.61
CA THR A 133 6.04 -2.67 13.79
C THR A 133 6.21 -4.15 13.40
N PRO A 134 7.19 -4.87 13.99
CA PRO A 134 7.38 -6.29 13.72
C PRO A 134 6.15 -7.12 14.07
N ALA A 135 5.40 -6.75 15.11
CA ALA A 135 4.23 -7.49 15.56
C ALA A 135 3.16 -7.63 14.47
N ASN A 136 2.82 -6.52 13.78
CA ASN A 136 1.84 -6.55 12.69
C ASN A 136 2.35 -7.32 11.47
N ALA A 137 3.63 -7.18 11.14
CA ALA A 137 4.25 -7.91 10.04
C ALA A 137 4.23 -9.43 10.29
N VAL A 138 4.58 -9.86 11.51
CA VAL A 138 4.52 -11.28 11.91
C VAL A 138 3.07 -11.79 11.88
N ARG A 139 2.11 -11.01 12.40
CA ARG A 139 0.68 -11.36 12.40
C ARG A 139 0.17 -11.58 10.98
N PHE A 140 0.52 -10.69 10.04
CA PHE A 140 0.17 -10.86 8.64
C PHE A 140 0.81 -12.10 8.03
N ARG A 141 2.11 -12.32 8.24
CA ARG A 141 2.79 -13.53 7.77
C ARG A 141 2.11 -14.83 8.26
N GLU A 142 1.79 -14.92 9.55
CA GLU A 142 1.13 -16.11 10.11
C GLU A 142 -0.27 -16.32 9.53
N PHE A 143 -1.01 -15.22 9.27
CA PHE A 143 -2.28 -15.30 8.57
C PHE A 143 -2.15 -15.91 7.17
N LEU A 144 -1.16 -15.44 6.38
CA LEU A 144 -0.87 -15.96 5.04
C LEU A 144 -0.47 -17.44 5.08
N LYS A 145 0.44 -17.79 5.99
CA LYS A 145 0.92 -19.15 6.18
C LYS A 145 -0.21 -20.11 6.52
N ALA A 146 -1.09 -19.75 7.44
CA ALA A 146 -2.21 -20.57 7.86
C ALA A 146 -3.23 -20.86 6.73
N ARG A 147 -3.22 -20.05 5.66
CA ARG A 147 -4.12 -20.17 4.50
C ARG A 147 -3.44 -20.63 3.22
N GLY A 148 -2.21 -21.14 3.32
CA GLY A 148 -1.51 -21.74 2.18
C GLY A 148 -1.01 -20.77 1.12
N TYR A 149 -0.91 -19.47 1.45
CA TYR A 149 -0.33 -18.50 0.51
C TYR A 149 1.16 -18.77 0.27
N LEU A 150 1.63 -18.51 -0.93
CA LEU A 150 3.06 -18.31 -1.18
C LEU A 150 3.45 -16.94 -0.65
N TRP A 151 4.36 -16.87 0.33
CA TRP A 151 4.65 -15.61 1.00
C TRP A 151 6.15 -15.29 1.05
N THR A 152 6.45 -13.99 1.18
CA THR A 152 7.77 -13.47 1.46
C THR A 152 7.70 -12.43 2.57
N PHE A 153 8.76 -12.33 3.36
CA PHE A 153 8.93 -11.38 4.44
C PHE A 153 10.28 -10.67 4.26
N ARG A 154 10.28 -9.34 4.15
CA ARG A 154 11.48 -8.53 3.95
C ARG A 154 11.51 -7.38 4.93
N TYR A 155 12.71 -7.00 5.33
CA TYR A 155 12.98 -5.75 6.05
C TYR A 155 13.72 -4.80 5.12
N ILE A 156 13.19 -3.60 4.95
CA ILE A 156 13.75 -2.55 4.09
C ILE A 156 14.24 -1.44 5.00
N ALA A 157 15.53 -1.16 4.98
CA ALA A 157 16.17 -0.06 5.68
C ALA A 157 16.81 0.88 4.67
N VAL A 158 16.57 2.18 4.83
CA VAL A 158 17.09 3.23 3.97
C VAL A 158 17.86 4.22 4.84
N SER A 159 19.01 4.67 4.36
CA SER A 159 19.74 5.79 4.94
C SER A 159 20.02 6.80 3.85
N ARG A 160 19.87 8.08 4.18
CA ARG A 160 20.14 9.20 3.27
C ARG A 160 21.18 10.12 3.87
N GLU A 161 22.00 10.68 3.02
CA GLU A 161 22.96 11.71 3.41
C GLU A 161 22.22 13.00 3.79
N ASP A 162 22.58 13.58 4.93
CA ASP A 162 22.10 14.90 5.34
C ASP A 162 23.03 16.01 4.80
N ARG A 163 22.65 17.27 5.06
CA ARG A 163 23.40 18.45 4.62
C ARG A 163 24.83 18.55 5.17
N PHE A 164 25.20 17.70 6.11
CA PHE A 164 26.53 17.65 6.71
C PHE A 164 27.37 16.47 6.22
N GLY A 165 26.85 15.69 5.25
CA GLY A 165 27.52 14.50 4.74
C GLY A 165 27.38 13.26 5.63
N MET A 166 26.47 13.27 6.62
CA MET A 166 26.23 12.15 7.51
C MET A 166 25.04 11.32 7.06
N LEU A 167 25.15 9.99 7.13
CA LEU A 167 24.04 9.11 6.86
C LEU A 167 23.03 9.13 8.02
N ARG A 168 21.79 9.44 7.71
CA ARG A 168 20.63 9.37 8.60
C ARG A 168 19.77 8.18 8.21
N ALA A 169 19.60 7.24 9.14
CA ALA A 169 18.70 6.11 8.96
C ALA A 169 17.24 6.56 9.09
N GLU A 170 16.41 6.13 8.16
CA GLU A 170 14.95 6.23 8.28
C GLU A 170 14.40 5.02 9.05
N ASN A 171 13.18 5.12 9.57
CA ASN A 171 12.52 3.97 10.17
C ASN A 171 12.38 2.85 9.13
N GLY A 172 12.90 1.68 9.46
CA GLY A 172 12.79 0.52 8.58
C GLY A 172 11.35 0.03 8.46
N VAL A 173 11.07 -0.59 7.34
CA VAL A 173 9.74 -1.10 7.00
C VAL A 173 9.80 -2.61 6.79
N PHE A 174 8.90 -3.33 7.45
CA PHE A 174 8.66 -4.76 7.20
C PHE A 174 7.65 -4.88 6.07
N MET A 175 8.08 -5.40 4.93
CA MET A 175 7.22 -5.68 3.78
C MET A 175 6.88 -7.18 3.75
N VAL A 176 5.60 -7.50 3.78
CA VAL A 176 5.09 -8.86 3.70
C VAL A 176 4.22 -8.97 2.45
N LYS A 177 4.53 -9.93 1.58
CA LYS A 177 3.77 -10.24 0.37
C LYS A 177 3.21 -11.65 0.47
N GLY A 178 1.97 -11.85 0.04
CA GLY A 178 1.34 -13.15 -0.14
C GLY A 178 0.68 -13.27 -1.49
N GLN A 179 0.87 -14.41 -2.16
CA GLN A 179 0.11 -14.79 -3.35
C GLN A 179 -0.87 -15.87 -2.96
N LYS A 180 -2.16 -15.63 -3.25
CA LYS A 180 -3.26 -16.57 -2.96
C LYS A 180 -3.15 -17.80 -3.86
N PRO A 181 -3.35 -19.00 -3.33
CA PRO A 181 -3.39 -20.22 -4.13
C PRO A 181 -4.52 -20.22 -5.17
#